data_54a59cf2afa0f3c94a99b83830388a72
#
_entry.id   54a59cf2afa0f3c94a99b83830388a72
#
_cell.length_a   1.000
_cell.length_b   1.000
_cell.length_c   1.000
_cell.angle_alpha   90.00
_cell.angle_beta   90.00
_cell.angle_gamma   90.00
#
_symmetry.space_group_name_H-M   'P 1'
#
loop_
_entity.id
_entity.type
_entity.pdbx_description
1 polymer ?
#
loop_
_entity_poly.entity_id
_entity_poly.type
_entity_poly.pdbx_seq_one_letter_code
_entity_poly.pdbx_strand_id
1 'polypeptide(L)'
;MRRQVLLLLFSLFAIVGFAQQRTVTGTVVSAEDGLPVIGASVHVKGTSQGATTDLDGKYSIKVNENASLTFSYVGMQPKTVQVGNQSVINVTLTSSSTQLDEVVVTA
;
A
#
# COMPACT_ATOMS: atom_id res chain seq x y z
N MET A 1 -36.27 -7.31 30.30
CA MET A 1 -36.22 -7.62 28.87
C MET A 1 -35.61 -6.50 28.02
N ARG A 2 -35.98 -5.27 28.28
CA ARG A 2 -35.39 -4.15 27.50
C ARG A 2 -33.88 -3.98 27.71
N ARG A 3 -33.39 -4.27 28.91
CA ARG A 3 -31.96 -4.20 29.21
C ARG A 3 -31.14 -5.19 28.40
N GLN A 4 -31.63 -6.39 28.23
CA GLN A 4 -30.90 -7.43 27.52
C GLN A 4 -30.81 -7.16 26.04
N VAL A 5 -31.81 -6.57 25.47
CA VAL A 5 -31.82 -6.21 24.04
C VAL A 5 -30.84 -5.08 23.78
N LEU A 6 -30.77 -4.10 24.68
CA LEU A 6 -29.86 -2.98 24.57
C LEU A 6 -28.39 -3.44 24.69
N LEU A 7 -28.11 -4.35 25.60
CA LEU A 7 -26.77 -4.91 25.77
C LEU A 7 -26.35 -5.73 24.57
N LEU A 8 -27.27 -6.46 23.98
CA LEU A 8 -27.01 -7.24 22.78
C LEU A 8 -26.69 -6.34 21.60
N LEU A 9 -27.45 -5.27 21.43
CA LEU A 9 -27.22 -4.31 20.37
C LEU A 9 -25.86 -3.62 20.51
N PHE A 10 -25.49 -3.28 21.73
CA PHE A 10 -24.21 -2.65 22.00
C PHE A 10 -23.04 -3.60 21.74
N SER A 11 -23.20 -4.86 22.10
CA SER A 11 -22.21 -5.89 21.85
C SER A 11 -22.00 -6.13 20.37
N LEU A 12 -23.06 -6.13 19.59
CA LEU A 12 -22.98 -6.28 18.14
C LEU A 12 -22.21 -5.13 17.49
N PHE A 13 -22.42 -3.92 18.00
CA PHE A 13 -21.75 -2.74 17.48
C PHE A 13 -20.26 -2.77 17.74
N ALA A 14 -19.84 -3.32 18.87
CA ALA A 14 -18.44 -3.43 19.23
C ALA A 14 -17.68 -4.41 18.33
N ILE A 15 -18.32 -5.47 17.86
CA ILE A 15 -17.70 -6.47 17.02
C ILE A 15 -17.35 -5.92 15.63
N VAL A 16 -18.20 -5.04 15.10
CA VAL A 16 -17.99 -4.49 13.75
C VAL A 16 -16.79 -3.55 13.71
N GLY A 17 -16.45 -2.91 14.82
CA GLY A 17 -15.35 -1.95 14.87
C GLY A 17 -13.94 -2.52 14.81
N PHE A 18 -13.78 -3.84 15.01
CA PHE A 18 -12.44 -4.42 15.14
C PHE A 18 -11.91 -5.14 13.90
N ALA A 19 -12.70 -5.30 12.88
CA ALA A 19 -12.38 -6.29 11.85
C ALA A 19 -11.71 -5.73 10.61
N GLN A 20 -11.28 -4.44 10.58
CA GLN A 20 -11.11 -3.86 9.27
C GLN A 20 -9.75 -3.30 8.94
N GLN A 21 -8.85 -3.24 9.90
CA GLN A 21 -7.52 -2.70 9.60
C GLN A 21 -6.44 -3.71 9.88
N ARG A 22 -5.49 -3.76 8.98
CA ARG A 22 -4.28 -4.56 9.17
C ARG A 22 -3.08 -3.71 8.78
N THR A 23 -1.93 -4.06 9.31
CA THR A 23 -0.69 -3.40 8.96
C THR A 23 -0.03 -4.18 7.83
N VAL A 24 0.26 -3.48 6.74
CA VAL A 24 1.00 -4.04 5.61
C VAL A 24 2.40 -3.46 5.64
N THR A 25 3.39 -4.33 5.52
CA THR A 25 4.79 -3.94 5.46
C THR A 25 5.40 -4.49 4.19
N GLY A 26 6.59 -4.02 3.85
CA GLY A 26 7.30 -4.51 2.70
C GLY A 26 8.48 -3.65 2.34
N THR A 27 9.08 -3.96 1.23
CA THR A 27 10.27 -3.27 0.73
C THR A 27 10.04 -2.86 -0.72
N VAL A 28 10.44 -1.63 -1.06
CA VAL A 28 10.38 -1.12 -2.43
C VAL A 28 11.80 -1.05 -2.97
N VAL A 29 12.02 -1.69 -4.10
CA VAL A 29 13.34 -1.71 -4.75
C VAL A 29 13.21 -1.24 -6.18
N SER A 30 14.33 -0.79 -6.75
CA SER A 30 14.40 -0.38 -8.13
C SER A 30 14.73 -1.59 -9.02
N ALA A 31 14.04 -1.70 -10.15
CA ALA A 31 14.26 -2.79 -11.08
C ALA A 31 15.62 -2.70 -11.77
N GLU A 32 16.19 -1.50 -11.88
CA GLU A 32 17.43 -1.29 -12.62
C GLU A 32 18.64 -1.83 -11.88
N ASP A 33 18.71 -1.61 -10.58
CA ASP A 33 19.88 -1.96 -9.79
C ASP A 33 19.56 -2.84 -8.57
N GLY A 34 18.29 -3.09 -8.31
CA GLY A 34 17.88 -3.88 -7.16
C GLY A 34 18.06 -3.19 -5.82
N LEU A 35 18.41 -1.91 -5.81
CA LEU A 35 18.65 -1.17 -4.58
C LEU A 35 17.33 -0.65 -4.01
N PRO A 36 17.28 -0.45 -2.67
CA PRO A 36 16.08 0.09 -2.06
C PRO A 36 15.77 1.50 -2.54
N VAL A 37 14.49 1.78 -2.73
CA VAL A 37 14.02 3.10 -3.11
C VAL A 37 13.69 3.85 -1.83
N ILE A 38 14.46 4.89 -1.53
CA ILE A 38 14.33 5.69 -0.30
C ILE A 38 13.36 6.83 -0.58
N GLY A 39 12.39 7.01 0.31
CA GLY A 39 11.43 8.11 0.18
C GLY A 39 10.34 7.89 -0.86
N ALA A 40 10.14 6.64 -1.29
CA ALA A 40 9.02 6.33 -2.17
C ALA A 40 7.70 6.52 -1.45
N SER A 41 6.71 6.99 -2.16
CA SER A 41 5.39 7.24 -1.61
C SER A 41 4.54 5.98 -1.70
N VAL A 42 3.94 5.58 -0.59
CA VAL A 42 2.99 4.48 -0.52
C VAL A 42 1.66 5.07 -0.10
N HIS A 43 0.63 4.81 -0.87
CA HIS A 43 -0.62 5.53 -0.76
C HIS A 43 -1.79 4.56 -0.86
N VAL A 44 -2.75 4.67 0.04
CA VAL A 44 -3.97 3.87 -0.04
C VAL A 44 -4.90 4.51 -1.06
N LYS A 45 -5.18 3.78 -2.15
CA LYS A 45 -5.97 4.30 -3.25
C LYS A 45 -7.35 4.73 -2.77
N GLY A 46 -7.76 5.93 -3.17
CA GLY A 46 -9.05 6.48 -2.79
C GLY A 46 -9.07 7.19 -1.45
N THR A 47 -7.95 7.28 -0.76
CA THR A 47 -7.87 7.97 0.53
C THR A 47 -6.65 8.90 0.53
N SER A 48 -6.54 9.70 1.59
CA SER A 48 -5.35 10.54 1.80
C SER A 48 -4.31 9.86 2.69
N GLN A 49 -4.56 8.62 3.10
CA GLN A 49 -3.66 7.89 3.97
C GLN A 49 -2.45 7.38 3.19
N GLY A 50 -1.25 7.61 3.72
CA GLY A 50 -0.05 7.20 3.05
C GLY A 50 1.14 7.08 3.99
N ALA A 51 2.24 6.58 3.44
CA ALA A 51 3.51 6.42 4.14
C ALA A 51 4.64 6.62 3.14
N THR A 52 5.87 6.69 3.64
CA THR A 52 7.06 6.76 2.79
C THR A 52 8.03 5.66 3.20
N THR A 53 8.85 5.22 2.26
CA THR A 53 9.88 4.22 2.55
C THR A 53 11.04 4.86 3.29
N ASP A 54 11.69 4.07 4.14
CA ASP A 54 12.84 4.51 4.92
C ASP A 54 14.15 4.28 4.16
N LEU A 55 15.27 4.39 4.87
CA LEU A 55 16.60 4.24 4.28
C LEU A 55 16.87 2.84 3.75
N ASP A 56 16.13 1.86 4.20
CA ASP A 56 16.22 0.48 3.71
C ASP A 56 15.15 0.17 2.67
N GLY A 57 14.38 1.18 2.25
CA GLY A 57 13.29 0.99 1.31
C GLY A 57 12.07 0.33 1.92
N LYS A 58 11.99 0.24 3.22
CA LYS A 58 10.89 -0.43 3.92
C LYS A 58 9.78 0.55 4.25
N TYR A 59 8.56 0.06 4.19
CA TYR A 59 7.38 0.84 4.54
C TYR A 59 6.48 0.04 5.47
N SER A 60 5.61 0.76 6.18
CA SER A 60 4.57 0.17 7.02
C SER A 60 3.35 1.08 6.95
N ILE A 61 2.20 0.49 6.64
CA ILE A 61 0.97 1.26 6.46
C ILE A 61 -0.21 0.44 6.94
N LYS A 62 -1.18 1.11 7.57
CA LYS A 62 -2.43 0.49 7.98
C LYS A 62 -3.46 0.63 6.89
N VAL A 63 -4.11 -0.47 6.55
CA VAL A 63 -5.09 -0.50 5.46
C VAL A 63 -6.29 -1.34 5.86
N ASN A 64 -7.39 -1.12 5.18
CA ASN A 64 -8.58 -1.96 5.29
C ASN A 64 -8.39 -3.20 4.41
N GLU A 65 -9.21 -4.21 4.66
CA GLU A 65 -9.26 -5.37 3.78
C GLU A 65 -9.67 -4.92 2.38
N ASN A 66 -9.12 -5.57 1.38
CA ASN A 66 -9.38 -5.27 -0.03
C ASN A 66 -8.91 -3.88 -0.48
N ALA A 67 -8.04 -3.25 0.29
CA ALA A 67 -7.45 -2.00 -0.11
C ALA A 67 -6.43 -2.21 -1.22
N SER A 68 -6.18 -1.15 -1.99
CA SER A 68 -5.11 -1.13 -2.99
C SER A 68 -4.08 -0.10 -2.57
N LEU A 69 -2.81 -0.43 -2.76
CA LEU A 69 -1.70 0.47 -2.49
C LEU A 69 -1.09 0.94 -3.79
N THR A 70 -0.84 2.22 -3.89
CA THR A 70 -0.14 2.83 -5.02
C THR A 70 1.23 3.27 -4.56
N PHE A 71 2.25 2.75 -5.25
CA PHE A 71 3.64 3.07 -4.97
C PHE A 71 4.15 4.00 -6.06
N SER A 72 4.77 5.11 -5.67
CA SER A 72 5.27 6.08 -6.63
C SER A 72 6.56 6.71 -6.13
N TYR A 73 7.38 7.13 -7.10
CA TYR A 73 8.62 7.83 -6.82
C TYR A 73 8.98 8.67 -8.02
N VAL A 74 9.71 9.77 -7.78
CA VAL A 74 10.13 10.68 -8.85
C VAL A 74 10.99 9.93 -9.86
N GLY A 75 10.63 10.03 -11.14
CA GLY A 75 11.36 9.37 -12.21
C GLY A 75 11.02 7.90 -12.40
N MET A 76 10.07 7.37 -11.65
CA MET A 76 9.65 5.98 -11.74
C MET A 76 8.17 5.89 -12.05
N GLN A 77 7.77 4.78 -12.65
CA GLN A 77 6.37 4.53 -12.95
C GLN A 77 5.61 4.12 -11.69
N PRO A 78 4.44 4.69 -11.44
CA PRO A 78 3.63 4.26 -10.31
C PRO A 78 3.13 2.84 -10.52
N LYS A 79 2.99 2.13 -9.42
CA LYS A 79 2.51 0.76 -9.43
C LYS A 79 1.42 0.61 -8.38
N THR A 80 0.32 -0.02 -8.76
CA THR A 80 -0.79 -0.30 -7.85
C THR A 80 -0.87 -1.79 -7.58
N VAL A 81 -0.96 -2.15 -6.31
CA VAL A 81 -1.02 -3.54 -5.86
C VAL A 81 -2.22 -3.71 -4.94
N GLN A 82 -2.98 -4.76 -5.17
CA GLN A 82 -4.10 -5.09 -4.30
C GLN A 82 -3.60 -5.87 -3.09
N VAL A 83 -4.01 -5.43 -1.90
CA VAL A 83 -3.52 -6.02 -0.65
C VAL A 83 -4.07 -7.42 -0.43
N GLY A 84 -5.38 -7.60 -0.62
CA GLY A 84 -6.02 -8.88 -0.36
C GLY A 84 -5.78 -9.34 1.09
N ASN A 85 -5.30 -10.55 1.25
CA ASN A 85 -4.99 -11.11 2.56
C ASN A 85 -3.50 -11.01 2.93
N GLN A 86 -2.72 -10.29 2.15
CA GLN A 86 -1.27 -10.22 2.36
C GLN A 86 -0.94 -9.18 3.43
N SER A 87 -0.01 -9.50 4.30
CA SER A 87 0.54 -8.55 5.26
C SER A 87 1.95 -8.09 4.90
N VAL A 88 2.60 -8.76 3.94
CA VAL A 88 3.91 -8.35 3.43
C VAL A 88 3.82 -8.25 1.92
N ILE A 89 4.10 -7.06 1.39
CA ILE A 89 4.06 -6.81 -0.06
C ILE A 89 5.35 -6.12 -0.46
N ASN A 90 6.18 -6.83 -1.21
CA ASN A 90 7.41 -6.27 -1.76
C ASN A 90 7.16 -5.82 -3.19
N VAL A 91 7.68 -4.66 -3.53
CA VAL A 91 7.38 -4.00 -4.81
C VAL A 91 8.68 -3.64 -5.50
N THR A 92 8.69 -3.83 -6.82
CA THR A 92 9.78 -3.40 -7.68
C THR A 92 9.27 -2.30 -8.61
N LEU A 93 9.91 -1.13 -8.56
CA LEU A 93 9.52 0.00 -9.40
C LEU A 93 10.46 0.09 -10.60
N THR A 94 9.90 0.41 -11.76
CA THR A 94 10.65 0.59 -12.99
C THR A 94 10.78 2.07 -13.31
N SER A 95 11.87 2.43 -13.96
CA SER A 95 12.13 3.80 -14.36
C SER A 95 11.22 4.21 -15.51
N SER A 96 10.62 5.38 -15.41
CA SER A 96 9.81 5.92 -16.50
C SER A 96 10.67 6.34 -17.69
N SER A 97 11.91 6.71 -17.46
CA SER A 97 12.80 7.10 -18.55
C SER A 97 13.21 5.94 -19.44
N THR A 98 13.28 4.72 -18.90
CA THR A 98 13.55 3.53 -19.71
C THR A 98 12.46 3.31 -20.77
N GLN A 99 11.23 3.56 -20.39
CA GLN A 99 10.12 3.40 -21.32
C GLN A 99 10.15 4.46 -22.41
N LEU A 100 10.56 5.68 -22.09
CA LEU A 100 10.69 6.74 -23.06
C LEU A 100 11.80 6.42 -24.08
N ASP A 101 12.88 5.83 -23.63
CA ASP A 101 13.96 5.42 -24.51
C ASP A 101 13.51 4.36 -25.52
N GLU A 102 12.71 3.42 -25.08
CA GLU A 102 12.14 2.42 -25.97
C GLU A 102 11.29 3.03 -27.06
N VAL A 103 10.46 4.01 -26.69
CA VAL A 103 9.61 4.70 -27.67
C VAL A 103 10.45 5.44 -28.69
N VAL A 104 11.53 6.08 -28.26
CA VAL A 104 12.41 6.81 -29.16
C VAL A 104 13.13 5.86 -30.12
N VAL A 105 13.56 4.71 -29.65
CA VAL A 105 14.26 3.73 -30.49
C VAL A 105 13.34 3.15 -31.55
N THR A 106 12.07 2.98 -31.22
CA THR A 106 11.11 2.44 -32.19
C THR A 106 10.68 3.47 -33.24
N ALA A 107 10.84 4.71 -32.95
CA ALA A 107 10.48 5.77 -33.87
C ALA A 107 11.56 5.99 -34.90
#